data_fbdc1fd1d4d69e2eb018919ba4858a26
#
_entry.id   fbdc1fd1d4d69e2eb018919ba4858a26
#
_cell.length_a   1.000
_cell.length_b   1.000
_cell.length_c   1.000
_cell.angle_alpha   90.00
_cell.angle_beta   90.00
_cell.angle_gamma   90.00
#
_symmetry.space_group_name_H-M   'P 1'
#
loop_
_entity.id
_entity.type
_entity.pdbx_description
1 polymer ?
#
loop_
_entity_poly.entity_id
_entity_poly.type
_entity_poly.pdbx_seq_one_letter_code
_entity_poly.pdbx_strand_id
1 'polypeptide(L)'
;LDNDVRVSTLARCPEVLTMEEQSVDEEELWRGLEKAMKGACEQFVQTKTTEGENLKKDIIGKLDGMLEVVARVEERSPQIVAEYREKLETKVKELLGDTQIDEGRIAAEVVIFSDKICTDEEVVRLKSHIKHMKDRGNRTQA
;
A
#
# COMPACT_ATOMS: atom_id res chain seq x y z
N LEU A 1 72.20 5.71 50.81
CA LEU A 1 71.63 6.18 49.54
C LEU A 1 70.22 5.65 49.44
N ASP A 2 69.23 6.50 49.73
CA ASP A 2 67.81 6.14 49.53
C ASP A 2 67.51 6.00 48.04
N ASN A 3 66.88 4.91 47.70
CA ASN A 3 66.47 4.65 46.31
C ASN A 3 65.22 5.48 46.00
N ASP A 4 65.37 6.64 45.35
CA ASP A 4 64.27 7.56 45.02
C ASP A 4 63.66 7.27 43.64
N VAL A 5 63.89 6.09 43.07
CA VAL A 5 63.34 5.71 41.77
C VAL A 5 61.92 5.18 41.94
N ARG A 6 60.94 5.98 41.60
CA ARG A 6 59.53 5.61 41.56
C ARG A 6 59.12 5.02 40.22
N VAL A 7 58.22 4.02 40.25
CA VAL A 7 57.67 3.43 39.02
C VAL A 7 57.10 4.48 38.09
N SER A 8 56.48 5.53 38.66
CA SER A 8 55.93 6.66 37.85
C SER A 8 57.03 7.51 37.16
N THR A 9 58.26 7.53 37.68
CA THR A 9 59.40 8.20 37.03
C THR A 9 59.95 7.33 35.91
N LEU A 10 60.06 6.02 36.14
CA LEU A 10 60.52 5.08 35.09
C LEU A 10 59.54 5.03 33.91
N ALA A 11 58.24 5.02 34.19
CA ALA A 11 57.22 5.01 33.12
C ALA A 11 57.24 6.24 32.19
N ARG A 12 57.92 7.33 32.63
CA ARG A 12 58.08 8.55 31.79
C ARG A 12 59.39 8.55 31.02
N CYS A 13 60.27 7.59 31.28
CA CYS A 13 61.50 7.50 30.50
C CYS A 13 61.18 6.96 29.09
N PRO A 14 61.81 7.55 28.05
CA PRO A 14 61.68 7.01 26.70
C PRO A 14 62.16 5.57 26.68
N GLU A 15 61.46 4.73 25.89
CA GLU A 15 61.76 3.32 25.69
C GLU A 15 61.42 2.36 26.85
N VAL A 16 60.90 2.85 27.99
CA VAL A 16 60.45 1.99 29.10
C VAL A 16 59.04 1.46 28.85
N LEU A 17 58.23 2.24 28.20
CA LEU A 17 56.91 1.82 27.70
C LEU A 17 56.87 2.06 26.18
N THR A 18 56.84 0.99 25.44
CA THR A 18 56.61 1.03 23.99
C THR A 18 55.20 0.54 23.72
N MET A 19 54.45 1.25 22.89
CA MET A 19 53.21 0.75 22.35
C MET A 19 53.54 -0.23 21.22
N GLU A 20 53.28 -1.50 21.43
CA GLU A 20 53.31 -2.49 20.35
C GLU A 20 51.96 -2.47 19.63
N GLU A 21 51.98 -2.19 18.34
CA GLU A 21 50.80 -2.44 17.49
C GLU A 21 50.66 -3.98 17.37
N GLN A 22 49.58 -4.51 17.92
CA GLN A 22 49.25 -5.88 17.64
C GLN A 22 48.94 -6.01 16.15
N SER A 23 49.73 -6.79 15.44
CA SER A 23 49.42 -7.15 14.07
C SER A 23 48.11 -7.93 14.04
N VAL A 24 47.06 -7.29 13.52
CA VAL A 24 45.76 -7.94 13.30
C VAL A 24 45.92 -8.91 12.14
N ASP A 25 45.57 -10.17 12.33
CA ASP A 25 45.47 -11.12 11.22
C ASP A 25 44.32 -10.69 10.28
N GLU A 26 44.71 -10.15 9.14
CA GLU A 26 43.76 -9.63 8.14
C GLU A 26 42.79 -10.71 7.65
N GLU A 27 43.24 -11.98 7.57
CA GLU A 27 42.38 -13.09 7.15
C GLU A 27 41.33 -13.45 8.22
N GLU A 28 41.72 -13.40 9.49
CA GLU A 28 40.78 -13.67 10.59
C GLU A 28 39.76 -12.53 10.70
N LEU A 29 40.21 -11.29 10.57
CA LEU A 29 39.34 -10.12 10.55
C LEU A 29 38.35 -10.22 9.38
N TRP A 30 38.85 -10.56 8.17
CA TRP A 30 38.03 -10.72 6.97
C TRP A 30 36.95 -11.81 7.14
N ARG A 31 37.32 -12.97 7.66
CA ARG A 31 36.36 -14.07 7.94
C ARG A 31 35.26 -13.64 8.90
N GLY A 32 35.64 -12.91 9.95
CA GLY A 32 34.69 -12.34 10.92
C GLY A 32 33.73 -11.36 10.26
N LEU A 33 34.26 -10.44 9.44
CA LEU A 33 33.48 -9.44 8.71
C LEU A 33 32.54 -10.09 7.67
N GLU A 34 33.07 -11.04 6.88
CA GLU A 34 32.27 -11.75 5.87
C GLU A 34 31.08 -12.49 6.51
N LYS A 35 31.31 -13.19 7.64
CA LYS A 35 30.25 -13.87 8.39
C LYS A 35 29.21 -12.89 8.91
N ALA A 36 29.63 -11.75 9.47
CA ALA A 36 28.73 -10.73 9.99
C ALA A 36 27.88 -10.11 8.85
N MET A 37 28.53 -9.79 7.73
CA MET A 37 27.83 -9.24 6.54
C MET A 37 26.83 -10.22 5.94
N LYS A 38 27.21 -11.49 5.79
CA LYS A 38 26.28 -12.52 5.29
C LYS A 38 25.07 -12.65 6.20
N GLY A 39 25.26 -12.74 7.51
CA GLY A 39 24.15 -12.81 8.46
C GLY A 39 23.25 -11.57 8.43
N ALA A 40 23.83 -10.37 8.31
CA ALA A 40 23.07 -9.14 8.17
C ALA A 40 22.25 -9.10 6.87
N CYS A 41 22.85 -9.51 5.74
CA CYS A 41 22.16 -9.59 4.45
C CYS A 41 21.00 -10.61 4.48
N GLU A 42 21.20 -11.79 5.07
CA GLU A 42 20.16 -12.79 5.20
C GLU A 42 18.98 -12.28 6.03
N GLN A 43 19.25 -11.66 7.19
CA GLN A 43 18.20 -11.05 8.01
C GLN A 43 17.47 -9.91 7.29
N PHE A 44 18.19 -9.09 6.55
CA PHE A 44 17.61 -8.02 5.75
C PHE A 44 16.66 -8.57 4.69
N VAL A 45 17.10 -9.56 3.92
CA VAL A 45 16.26 -10.22 2.89
C VAL A 45 15.02 -10.84 3.52
N GLN A 46 15.18 -11.56 4.63
CA GLN A 46 14.06 -12.18 5.34
C GLN A 46 13.04 -11.13 5.83
N THR A 47 13.52 -10.05 6.42
CA THR A 47 12.65 -8.95 6.89
C THR A 47 11.89 -8.33 5.71
N LYS A 48 12.59 -8.04 4.60
CA LYS A 48 11.97 -7.46 3.40
C LYS A 48 10.97 -8.39 2.72
N THR A 49 11.24 -9.68 2.71
CA THR A 49 10.30 -10.67 2.19
C THR A 49 9.02 -10.70 3.03
N THR A 50 9.14 -10.77 4.36
CA THR A 50 7.99 -10.78 5.27
C THR A 50 7.17 -9.49 5.16
N GLU A 51 7.85 -8.34 5.11
CA GLU A 51 7.20 -7.04 4.93
C GLU A 51 6.45 -6.97 3.59
N GLY A 52 7.08 -7.45 2.51
CA GLY A 52 6.48 -7.50 1.18
C GLY A 52 5.24 -8.40 1.10
N GLU A 53 5.27 -9.56 1.74
CA GLU A 53 4.11 -10.45 1.82
C GLU A 53 2.95 -9.85 2.61
N ASN A 54 3.23 -9.19 3.73
CA ASN A 54 2.22 -8.50 4.52
C ASN A 54 1.58 -7.34 3.74
N LEU A 55 2.41 -6.54 3.06
CA LEU A 55 1.94 -5.44 2.21
C LEU A 55 1.10 -5.95 1.04
N LYS A 56 1.51 -7.05 0.39
CA LYS A 56 0.74 -7.71 -0.66
C LYS A 56 -0.65 -8.14 -0.16
N LYS A 57 -0.72 -8.78 1.00
CA LYS A 57 -1.99 -9.18 1.63
C LYS A 57 -2.91 -7.99 1.88
N ASP A 58 -2.35 -6.92 2.44
CA ASP A 58 -3.11 -5.70 2.75
C ASP A 58 -3.66 -5.05 1.47
N ILE A 59 -2.84 -4.92 0.44
CA ILE A 59 -3.26 -4.35 -0.85
C ILE A 59 -4.35 -5.21 -1.50
N ILE A 60 -4.19 -6.54 -1.53
CA ILE A 60 -5.21 -7.44 -2.11
C ILE A 60 -6.52 -7.31 -1.34
N GLY A 61 -6.48 -7.29 0.00
CA GLY A 61 -7.68 -7.11 0.82
C GLY A 61 -8.40 -5.78 0.54
N LYS A 62 -7.66 -4.70 0.36
CA LYS A 62 -8.23 -3.40 -0.03
C LYS A 62 -8.85 -3.42 -1.43
N LEU A 63 -8.21 -4.09 -2.39
CA LEU A 63 -8.75 -4.24 -3.74
C LEU A 63 -10.03 -5.09 -3.75
N ASP A 64 -10.12 -6.13 -2.89
CA ASP A 64 -11.34 -6.91 -2.71
C ASP A 64 -12.46 -6.06 -2.10
N GLY A 65 -12.16 -5.27 -1.07
CA GLY A 65 -13.12 -4.33 -0.50
C GLY A 65 -13.63 -3.28 -1.51
N MET A 66 -12.78 -2.83 -2.44
CA MET A 66 -13.22 -1.94 -3.54
C MET A 66 -14.22 -2.65 -4.47
N LEU A 67 -14.00 -3.93 -4.79
CA LEU A 67 -14.95 -4.70 -5.62
C LEU A 67 -16.32 -4.87 -4.94
N GLU A 68 -16.35 -5.02 -3.62
CA GLU A 68 -17.61 -5.07 -2.87
C GLU A 68 -18.37 -3.74 -2.93
N VAL A 69 -17.64 -2.60 -2.88
CA VAL A 69 -18.26 -1.28 -3.05
C VAL A 69 -18.79 -1.11 -4.46
N VAL A 70 -18.03 -1.53 -5.48
CA VAL A 70 -18.47 -1.51 -6.88
C VAL A 70 -19.73 -2.32 -7.07
N ALA A 71 -19.81 -3.54 -6.51
CA ALA A 71 -21.02 -4.36 -6.60
C ALA A 71 -22.25 -3.65 -6.01
N ARG A 72 -22.09 -2.96 -4.88
CA ARG A 72 -23.18 -2.15 -4.29
C ARG A 72 -23.59 -0.96 -5.17
N VAL A 73 -22.65 -0.33 -5.87
CA VAL A 73 -22.95 0.74 -6.83
C VAL A 73 -23.76 0.18 -8.02
N GLU A 74 -23.34 -0.96 -8.58
CA GLU A 74 -24.07 -1.63 -9.68
C GLU A 74 -25.49 -2.03 -9.28
N GLU A 75 -25.68 -2.54 -8.07
CA GLU A 75 -27.00 -2.90 -7.54
C GLU A 75 -27.87 -1.65 -7.31
N ARG A 76 -27.29 -0.56 -6.80
CA ARG A 76 -28.01 0.66 -6.46
C ARG A 76 -28.38 1.52 -7.67
N SER A 77 -27.57 1.50 -8.73
CA SER A 77 -27.77 2.34 -9.92
C SER A 77 -29.18 2.24 -10.54
N PRO A 78 -29.73 1.05 -10.85
CA PRO A 78 -31.06 0.93 -11.41
C PRO A 78 -32.16 1.38 -10.45
N GLN A 79 -31.96 1.24 -9.15
CA GLN A 79 -32.91 1.69 -8.11
C GLN A 79 -33.01 3.22 -8.09
N ILE A 80 -31.89 3.92 -8.26
CA ILE A 80 -31.86 5.40 -8.30
C ILE A 80 -32.68 5.91 -9.50
N VAL A 81 -32.59 5.26 -10.66
CA VAL A 81 -33.39 5.61 -11.85
C VAL A 81 -34.88 5.40 -11.59
N ALA A 82 -35.26 4.28 -10.97
CA ALA A 82 -36.65 3.98 -10.63
C ALA A 82 -37.21 5.00 -9.60
N GLU A 83 -36.45 5.30 -8.54
CA GLU A 83 -36.82 6.31 -7.54
C GLU A 83 -36.97 7.72 -8.16
N TYR A 84 -36.08 8.07 -9.10
CA TYR A 84 -36.18 9.34 -9.79
C TYR A 84 -37.45 9.45 -10.63
N ARG A 85 -37.81 8.37 -11.35
CA ARG A 85 -39.05 8.29 -12.13
C ARG A 85 -40.26 8.49 -11.22
N GLU A 86 -40.38 7.73 -10.13
CA GLU A 86 -41.50 7.83 -9.18
C GLU A 86 -41.62 9.24 -8.59
N LYS A 87 -40.48 9.84 -8.19
CA LYS A 87 -40.43 11.21 -7.68
C LYS A 87 -40.86 12.24 -8.71
N LEU A 88 -40.48 12.03 -9.97
CA LEU A 88 -40.87 12.94 -11.07
C LEU A 88 -42.37 12.83 -11.34
N GLU A 89 -42.94 11.62 -11.41
CA GLU A 89 -44.37 11.38 -11.59
C GLU A 89 -45.20 12.02 -10.46
N THR A 90 -44.76 11.83 -9.22
CA THR A 90 -45.43 12.43 -8.05
C THR A 90 -45.42 13.95 -8.12
N LYS A 91 -44.27 14.55 -8.42
CA LYS A 91 -44.12 16.00 -8.52
C LYS A 91 -44.95 16.62 -9.63
N VAL A 92 -45.04 15.93 -10.78
CA VAL A 92 -45.88 16.37 -11.90
C VAL A 92 -47.36 16.30 -11.53
N LYS A 93 -47.83 15.26 -10.84
CA LYS A 93 -49.19 15.15 -10.32
C LYS A 93 -49.55 16.28 -9.33
N GLU A 94 -48.63 16.59 -8.43
CA GLU A 94 -48.82 17.71 -7.46
C GLU A 94 -48.97 19.07 -8.16
N LEU A 95 -48.23 19.29 -9.24
CA LEU A 95 -48.21 20.57 -9.95
C LEU A 95 -49.37 20.76 -10.95
N LEU A 96 -49.78 19.68 -11.60
CA LEU A 96 -50.75 19.73 -12.71
C LEU A 96 -52.15 19.21 -12.29
N GLY A 97 -52.30 18.65 -11.08
CA GLY A 97 -53.58 18.06 -10.63
C GLY A 97 -54.01 16.90 -11.54
N ASP A 98 -55.28 16.88 -11.90
CA ASP A 98 -55.92 15.85 -12.75
C ASP A 98 -55.65 16.05 -14.25
N THR A 99 -54.72 16.91 -14.63
CA THR A 99 -54.37 17.09 -16.04
C THR A 99 -53.63 15.84 -16.53
N GLN A 100 -53.96 15.43 -17.78
CA GLN A 100 -53.36 14.25 -18.38
C GLN A 100 -51.84 14.46 -18.54
N ILE A 101 -51.08 13.59 -17.88
CA ILE A 101 -49.60 13.65 -17.89
C ILE A 101 -49.09 13.05 -19.18
N ASP A 102 -48.21 13.72 -19.88
CA ASP A 102 -47.48 13.20 -21.02
C ASP A 102 -46.40 12.25 -20.58
N GLU A 103 -46.67 10.94 -20.59
CA GLU A 103 -45.75 9.88 -20.21
C GLU A 103 -44.48 9.88 -21.07
N GLY A 104 -44.57 10.31 -22.35
CA GLY A 104 -43.43 10.43 -23.24
C GLY A 104 -42.40 11.45 -22.74
N ARG A 105 -42.86 12.56 -22.16
CA ARG A 105 -41.96 13.58 -21.59
C ARG A 105 -41.30 13.08 -20.30
N ILE A 106 -42.04 12.37 -19.44
CA ILE A 106 -41.44 11.77 -18.27
C ILE A 106 -40.39 10.73 -18.65
N ALA A 107 -40.69 9.86 -19.61
CA ALA A 107 -39.76 8.88 -20.11
C ALA A 107 -38.47 9.52 -20.68
N ALA A 108 -38.61 10.58 -21.47
CA ALA A 108 -37.45 11.31 -22.03
C ALA A 108 -36.56 11.90 -20.92
N GLU A 109 -37.14 12.49 -19.86
CA GLU A 109 -36.38 13.07 -18.77
C GLU A 109 -35.67 11.99 -17.93
N VAL A 110 -36.32 10.83 -17.74
CA VAL A 110 -35.73 9.66 -17.06
C VAL A 110 -34.54 9.11 -17.84
N VAL A 111 -34.62 9.06 -19.17
CA VAL A 111 -33.50 8.64 -20.02
C VAL A 111 -32.32 9.61 -19.90
N ILE A 112 -32.56 10.93 -19.98
CA ILE A 112 -31.52 11.95 -19.81
C ILE A 112 -30.86 11.85 -18.44
N PHE A 113 -31.67 11.59 -17.39
CA PHE A 113 -31.14 11.41 -16.05
C PHE A 113 -30.29 10.13 -15.93
N SER A 114 -30.77 9.01 -16.49
CA SER A 114 -30.05 7.73 -16.52
C SER A 114 -28.68 7.88 -17.21
N ASP A 115 -28.63 8.57 -18.33
CA ASP A 115 -27.38 8.82 -19.04
C ASP A 115 -26.38 9.65 -18.23
N LYS A 116 -26.89 10.65 -17.49
CA LYS A 116 -26.04 11.49 -16.60
C LYS A 116 -25.43 10.74 -15.41
N ILE A 117 -26.12 9.73 -14.88
CA ILE A 117 -25.66 8.94 -13.73
C ILE A 117 -25.01 7.62 -14.12
N CYS A 118 -24.94 7.33 -15.44
CA CYS A 118 -24.33 6.11 -15.95
C CYS A 118 -22.84 6.07 -15.58
N THR A 119 -22.46 5.05 -14.83
CA THR A 119 -21.07 4.81 -14.38
C THR A 119 -20.50 3.50 -14.92
N ASP A 120 -21.17 2.89 -15.89
CA ASP A 120 -20.85 1.55 -16.37
C ASP A 120 -19.44 1.46 -16.95
N GLU A 121 -19.02 2.48 -17.71
CA GLU A 121 -17.66 2.51 -18.28
C GLU A 121 -16.61 2.62 -17.20
N GLU A 122 -16.79 3.48 -16.21
CA GLU A 122 -15.88 3.67 -15.10
C GLU A 122 -15.79 2.41 -14.23
N VAL A 123 -16.90 1.74 -14.02
CA VAL A 123 -16.95 0.46 -13.27
C VAL A 123 -16.17 -0.63 -14.01
N VAL A 124 -16.38 -0.77 -15.31
CA VAL A 124 -15.64 -1.74 -16.15
C VAL A 124 -14.15 -1.43 -16.14
N ARG A 125 -13.77 -0.16 -16.27
CA ARG A 125 -12.39 0.31 -16.25
C ARG A 125 -11.74 0.04 -14.88
N LEU A 126 -12.43 0.35 -13.78
CA LEU A 126 -11.97 0.08 -12.44
C LEU A 126 -11.75 -1.42 -12.17
N LYS A 127 -12.72 -2.26 -12.54
CA LYS A 127 -12.59 -3.72 -12.43
C LYS A 127 -11.38 -4.25 -13.21
N SER A 128 -11.15 -3.73 -14.41
CA SER A 128 -9.98 -4.07 -15.23
C SER A 128 -8.67 -3.68 -14.53
N HIS A 129 -8.59 -2.48 -13.97
CA HIS A 129 -7.40 -2.01 -13.25
C HIS A 129 -7.13 -2.87 -11.99
N ILE A 130 -8.17 -3.17 -11.20
CA ILE A 130 -8.06 -4.02 -10.02
C ILE A 130 -7.53 -5.41 -10.40
N LYS A 131 -8.08 -6.02 -11.44
CA LYS A 131 -7.61 -7.32 -11.97
C LYS A 131 -6.13 -7.24 -12.34
N HIS A 132 -5.74 -6.22 -13.12
CA HIS A 132 -4.36 -6.04 -13.54
C HIS A 132 -3.39 -5.86 -12.36
N MET A 133 -3.77 -5.10 -11.34
CA MET A 133 -2.96 -4.93 -10.13
C MET A 133 -2.77 -6.26 -9.37
N LYS A 134 -3.83 -7.07 -9.24
CA LYS A 134 -3.75 -8.40 -8.62
C LYS A 134 -2.84 -9.35 -9.40
N ASP A 135 -2.95 -9.34 -10.72
CA ASP A 135 -2.12 -10.18 -11.60
C ASP A 135 -0.62 -9.79 -11.50
N ARG A 136 -0.31 -8.50 -11.43
CA ARG A 136 1.07 -8.02 -11.22
C ARG A 136 1.62 -8.42 -9.87
N GLY A 137 0.85 -8.30 -8.80
CA GLY A 137 1.25 -8.74 -7.46
C GLY A 137 1.56 -10.23 -7.37
N ASN A 138 1.00 -11.06 -8.26
CA ASN A 138 1.29 -12.49 -8.31
C ASN A 138 2.52 -12.85 -9.16
N ARG A 139 2.94 -12.00 -10.12
CA ARG A 139 4.11 -12.27 -10.98
C ARG A 139 5.46 -11.97 -10.32
N THR A 140 5.48 -11.22 -9.24
CA THR A 140 6.73 -10.84 -8.57
C THR A 140 7.36 -12.00 -7.74
N GLN A 141 6.75 -13.19 -7.77
CA GLN A 141 7.22 -14.40 -7.07
C GLN A 141 7.84 -15.46 -8.01
N ALA A 142 7.96 -15.20 -9.29
CA ALA A 142 8.65 -16.02 -10.28
C ALA A 142 9.97 -15.37 -10.72
#